data_139bfdb759878c8fa249189282af3b16
#
_entry.id   139bfdb759878c8fa249189282af3b16
#
_cell.length_a   1.000
_cell.length_b   1.000
_cell.length_c   1.000
_cell.angle_alpha   90.00
_cell.angle_beta   90.00
_cell.angle_gamma   90.00
#
_symmetry.space_group_name_H-M   'P 1'
#
loop_
_entity.id
_entity.type
_entity.pdbx_description
1 polymer ?
#
loop_
_entity_poly.entity_id
_entity_poly.type
_entity_poly.pdbx_seq_one_letter_code
_entity_poly.pdbx_strand_id
1 'polypeptide(L)'
;SNRFANYLLERGLQKGERVGLLLPNTAEFVIGYYGILKAGGVVMALNPAYTPTEVQTLAAESGIRLLVLAAHSYSRIASLRQSTPIERFIVVGEMEGELPDDDLSWAFLMENGNAEAVTTVQVEPDDPAVFQYSGGTTGTPKCAVGLHRNLVANVYQFRQWLVNTQEGRETVLVAIPCYHVYGMVLGMHLAIRLGARMVLISDPRDLDGLLDAIETYQASVFPGVPNIYAAINHYPSVLAGEHDLSSIRACISGSATLPMKVKHEFEALTHGHLVEGYGLSEAPTATHCNPILGENREGSIGLPLPGVTCRIVDLKTGTQEMPVGEAGELIIRGPQVMLGYHQKPEETAQTLREGWLYTGDVARMDEDGYFYLVDRKKDVIKVGGFQVWPSEVEAVIRQHPKVREVAV
;
A
#
# COMPACT_ATOMS: atom_id res chain seq x y z
N SER A 1 -8.29 3.63 -19.73
CA SER A 1 -7.13 2.72 -19.70
C SER A 1 -6.77 2.17 -21.09
N ASN A 2 -7.76 1.83 -21.99
CA ASN A 2 -7.45 1.32 -23.33
C ASN A 2 -6.60 2.27 -24.17
N ARG A 3 -6.95 3.56 -24.18
CA ARG A 3 -6.17 4.58 -24.93
C ARG A 3 -4.70 4.61 -24.52
N PHE A 4 -4.45 4.54 -23.22
CA PHE A 4 -3.08 4.51 -22.72
C PHE A 4 -2.39 3.17 -23.05
N ALA A 5 -3.09 2.05 -22.91
CA ALA A 5 -2.54 0.73 -23.27
C ALA A 5 -2.16 0.64 -24.76
N ASN A 6 -3.05 1.07 -25.64
CA ASN A 6 -2.77 1.10 -27.10
C ASN A 6 -1.59 2.02 -27.42
N TYR A 7 -1.52 3.20 -26.80
CA TYR A 7 -0.37 4.10 -26.96
C TYR A 7 0.96 3.41 -26.56
N LEU A 8 0.98 2.72 -25.42
CA LEU A 8 2.18 1.98 -24.98
C LEU A 8 2.61 0.92 -26.01
N LEU A 9 1.66 0.17 -26.52
CA LEU A 9 1.91 -0.86 -27.56
C LEU A 9 2.40 -0.24 -28.88
N GLU A 10 1.78 0.85 -29.32
CA GLU A 10 2.20 1.60 -30.53
C GLU A 10 3.62 2.16 -30.39
N ARG A 11 4.05 2.46 -29.15
CA ARG A 11 5.42 2.87 -28.82
C ARG A 11 6.38 1.70 -28.58
N GLY A 12 5.92 0.48 -28.81
CA GLY A 12 6.75 -0.73 -28.77
C GLY A 12 7.00 -1.30 -27.37
N LEU A 13 6.13 -0.97 -26.39
CA LEU A 13 6.22 -1.60 -25.06
C LEU A 13 6.16 -3.11 -25.21
N GLN A 14 7.15 -3.80 -24.67
CA GLN A 14 7.17 -5.24 -24.61
C GLN A 14 6.57 -5.76 -23.31
N LYS A 15 5.98 -6.95 -23.34
CA LYS A 15 5.46 -7.62 -22.14
C LYS A 15 6.54 -7.73 -21.06
N GLY A 16 6.21 -7.32 -19.84
CA GLY A 16 7.13 -7.31 -18.70
C GLY A 16 8.02 -6.06 -18.60
N GLU A 17 7.99 -5.14 -19.56
CA GLU A 17 8.66 -3.84 -19.39
C GLU A 17 7.95 -2.96 -18.37
N ARG A 18 8.71 -2.14 -17.67
CA ARG A 18 8.22 -1.29 -16.57
C ARG A 18 7.88 0.10 -17.07
N VAL A 19 6.76 0.63 -16.57
CA VAL A 19 6.33 2.01 -16.79
C VAL A 19 6.15 2.68 -15.44
N GLY A 20 6.75 3.86 -15.26
CA GLY A 20 6.68 4.62 -14.01
C GLY A 20 5.40 5.44 -13.91
N LEU A 21 4.81 5.48 -12.71
CA LEU A 21 3.74 6.41 -12.33
C LEU A 21 4.19 7.23 -11.14
N LEU A 22 4.44 8.52 -11.33
CA LEU A 22 4.82 9.50 -10.31
C LEU A 22 3.66 10.49 -10.11
N LEU A 23 2.55 9.96 -9.59
CA LEU A 23 1.29 10.69 -9.44
C LEU A 23 0.69 10.48 -8.04
N PRO A 24 -0.02 11.48 -7.49
CA PRO A 24 -0.84 11.29 -6.31
C PRO A 24 -2.10 10.47 -6.64
N ASN A 25 -3.02 10.34 -5.67
CA ASN A 25 -4.31 9.69 -5.89
C ASN A 25 -5.18 10.53 -6.85
N THR A 26 -5.11 10.21 -8.14
CA THR A 26 -5.88 10.84 -9.19
C THR A 26 -6.48 9.81 -10.13
N ALA A 27 -7.44 10.22 -10.96
CA ALA A 27 -8.03 9.36 -11.98
C ALA A 27 -6.97 8.87 -12.98
N GLU A 28 -6.00 9.73 -13.29
CA GLU A 28 -4.91 9.43 -14.21
C GLU A 28 -3.99 8.33 -13.67
N PHE A 29 -3.74 8.31 -12.33
CA PHE A 29 -3.02 7.20 -11.72
C PHE A 29 -3.75 5.88 -11.95
N VAL A 30 -5.05 5.82 -11.67
CA VAL A 30 -5.87 4.62 -11.84
C VAL A 30 -5.93 4.19 -13.30
N ILE A 31 -6.19 5.12 -14.20
CA ILE A 31 -6.27 4.87 -15.66
C ILE A 31 -4.92 4.41 -16.19
N GLY A 32 -3.84 5.05 -15.76
CA GLY A 32 -2.46 4.70 -16.12
C GLY A 32 -2.08 3.32 -15.62
N TYR A 33 -2.36 3.04 -14.36
CA TYR A 33 -2.09 1.73 -13.75
C TYR A 33 -2.71 0.58 -14.57
N TYR A 34 -4.01 0.64 -14.81
CA TYR A 34 -4.69 -0.40 -15.60
C TYR A 34 -4.36 -0.35 -17.10
N GLY A 35 -3.95 0.80 -17.61
CA GLY A 35 -3.44 0.90 -18.98
C GLY A 35 -2.12 0.13 -19.16
N ILE A 36 -1.19 0.28 -18.22
CA ILE A 36 0.08 -0.45 -18.20
C ILE A 36 -0.18 -1.97 -18.15
N LEU A 37 -1.02 -2.42 -17.21
CA LEU A 37 -1.33 -3.84 -17.07
C LEU A 37 -2.00 -4.42 -18.31
N LYS A 38 -2.92 -3.70 -18.96
CA LYS A 38 -3.56 -4.13 -20.22
C LYS A 38 -2.58 -4.25 -21.36
N ALA A 39 -1.54 -3.43 -21.39
CA ALA A 39 -0.46 -3.52 -22.36
C ALA A 39 0.56 -4.63 -22.03
N GLY A 40 0.35 -5.39 -20.94
CA GLY A 40 1.30 -6.41 -20.47
C GLY A 40 2.54 -5.84 -19.81
N GLY A 41 2.54 -4.54 -19.49
CA GLY A 41 3.62 -3.87 -18.76
C GLY A 41 3.52 -4.09 -17.26
N VAL A 42 4.59 -3.72 -16.56
CA VAL A 42 4.71 -3.76 -15.09
C VAL A 42 4.63 -2.34 -14.54
N VAL A 43 3.75 -2.12 -13.58
CA VAL A 43 3.62 -0.80 -12.95
C VAL A 43 4.76 -0.58 -11.96
N MET A 44 5.46 0.53 -12.10
CA MET A 44 6.35 1.05 -11.07
C MET A 44 5.74 2.28 -10.44
N ALA A 45 5.07 2.08 -9.30
CA ALA A 45 4.41 3.15 -8.57
C ALA A 45 5.41 3.92 -7.70
N LEU A 46 5.58 5.21 -7.97
CA LEU A 46 6.56 6.08 -7.32
C LEU A 46 5.86 7.14 -6.46
N ASN A 47 6.45 7.44 -5.31
CA ASN A 47 5.98 8.53 -4.45
C ASN A 47 6.24 9.89 -5.15
N PRO A 48 5.21 10.72 -5.40
CA PRO A 48 5.37 12.05 -6.02
C PRO A 48 6.30 12.99 -5.24
N ALA A 49 6.50 12.74 -3.96
CA ALA A 49 7.39 13.51 -3.11
C ALA A 49 8.88 13.12 -3.24
N TYR A 50 9.20 12.07 -3.99
CA TYR A 50 10.61 11.68 -4.19
C TYR A 50 11.42 12.81 -4.82
N THR A 51 12.65 12.94 -4.34
CA THR A 51 13.64 13.85 -4.90
C THR A 51 14.11 13.36 -6.28
N PRO A 52 14.67 14.24 -7.12
CA PRO A 52 15.25 13.81 -8.40
C PRO A 52 16.28 12.68 -8.25
N THR A 53 17.13 12.71 -7.20
CA THR A 53 18.13 11.68 -6.94
C THR A 53 17.50 10.32 -6.64
N GLU A 54 16.41 10.29 -5.86
CA GLU A 54 15.67 9.04 -5.59
C GLU A 54 15.05 8.51 -6.87
N VAL A 55 14.35 9.36 -7.65
CA VAL A 55 13.78 8.96 -8.94
C VAL A 55 14.85 8.44 -9.88
N GLN A 56 16.02 9.10 -9.94
CA GLN A 56 17.16 8.67 -10.76
C GLN A 56 17.63 7.26 -10.40
N THR A 57 17.83 7.01 -9.10
CA THR A 57 18.27 5.70 -8.60
C THR A 57 17.28 4.61 -8.96
N LEU A 58 15.99 4.85 -8.68
CA LEU A 58 14.93 3.88 -8.93
C LEU A 58 14.70 3.63 -10.43
N ALA A 59 14.80 4.68 -11.26
CA ALA A 59 14.68 4.58 -12.70
C ALA A 59 15.83 3.77 -13.32
N ALA A 60 17.05 3.99 -12.84
CA ALA A 60 18.22 3.24 -13.30
C ALA A 60 18.15 1.76 -12.92
N GLU A 61 17.74 1.45 -11.68
CA GLU A 61 17.61 0.07 -11.19
C GLU A 61 16.48 -0.69 -11.91
N SER A 62 15.32 -0.05 -12.08
CA SER A 62 14.15 -0.67 -12.70
C SER A 62 14.20 -0.69 -14.22
N GLY A 63 14.98 0.19 -14.86
CA GLY A 63 15.07 0.35 -16.28
C GLY A 63 13.78 0.89 -16.93
N ILE A 64 13.03 1.76 -16.23
CA ILE A 64 11.88 2.42 -16.83
C ILE A 64 12.29 3.33 -17.98
N ARG A 65 11.59 3.23 -19.12
CA ARG A 65 11.80 4.08 -20.29
C ARG A 65 10.73 5.14 -20.46
N LEU A 66 9.59 4.98 -19.79
CA LEU A 66 8.47 5.91 -19.82
C LEU A 66 8.02 6.22 -18.39
N LEU A 67 7.85 7.51 -18.09
CA LEU A 67 7.38 8.00 -16.79
C LEU A 67 6.18 8.92 -16.97
N VAL A 68 5.07 8.58 -16.33
CA VAL A 68 3.90 9.46 -16.21
C VAL A 68 4.04 10.27 -14.93
N LEU A 69 3.92 11.58 -15.01
CA LEU A 69 4.11 12.48 -13.87
C LEU A 69 3.21 13.71 -13.93
N ALA A 70 2.96 14.33 -12.79
CA ALA A 70 2.22 15.59 -12.73
C ALA A 70 3.03 16.78 -13.27
N ALA A 71 2.39 17.74 -13.91
CA ALA A 71 3.00 18.91 -14.54
C ALA A 71 3.94 19.68 -13.59
N HIS A 72 3.52 19.88 -12.34
CA HIS A 72 4.36 20.57 -11.33
C HIS A 72 5.68 19.85 -11.00
N SER A 73 5.78 18.55 -11.30
CA SER A 73 7.00 17.77 -11.09
C SER A 73 7.90 17.75 -12.32
N TYR A 74 7.39 18.10 -13.49
CA TYR A 74 8.08 17.97 -14.77
C TYR A 74 9.43 18.70 -14.80
N SER A 75 9.46 19.99 -14.47
CA SER A 75 10.69 20.81 -14.51
C SER A 75 11.81 20.25 -13.63
N ARG A 76 11.43 19.61 -12.50
CA ARG A 76 12.34 18.99 -11.54
C ARG A 76 12.91 17.66 -12.03
N ILE A 77 12.11 16.90 -12.81
CA ILE A 77 12.40 15.51 -13.18
C ILE A 77 12.90 15.36 -14.63
N ALA A 78 12.52 16.26 -15.54
CA ALA A 78 12.81 16.13 -16.98
C ALA A 78 14.31 16.01 -17.32
N SER A 79 15.18 16.67 -16.54
CA SER A 79 16.63 16.58 -16.71
C SER A 79 17.21 15.16 -16.51
N LEU A 80 16.48 14.29 -15.81
CA LEU A 80 16.89 12.89 -15.56
C LEU A 80 16.97 12.05 -16.84
N ARG A 81 16.38 12.49 -17.95
CA ARG A 81 16.55 11.86 -19.27
C ARG A 81 18.03 11.70 -19.65
N GLN A 82 18.89 12.60 -19.22
CA GLN A 82 20.32 12.57 -19.53
C GLN A 82 21.12 11.54 -18.73
N SER A 83 20.54 11.05 -17.61
CA SER A 83 21.27 10.21 -16.65
C SER A 83 20.53 8.92 -16.27
N THR A 84 19.40 8.64 -16.94
CA THR A 84 18.56 7.46 -16.70
C THR A 84 18.10 6.86 -18.03
N PRO A 85 17.54 5.64 -18.03
CA PRO A 85 16.91 5.06 -19.21
C PRO A 85 15.62 5.76 -19.66
N ILE A 86 15.09 6.76 -18.93
CA ILE A 86 13.85 7.42 -19.27
C ILE A 86 13.99 8.17 -20.60
N GLU A 87 13.26 7.74 -21.59
CA GLU A 87 13.23 8.31 -22.94
C GLU A 87 12.09 9.32 -23.11
N ARG A 88 10.98 9.11 -22.36
CA ARG A 88 9.74 9.86 -22.57
C ARG A 88 9.01 10.15 -21.28
N PHE A 89 8.45 11.35 -21.22
CA PHE A 89 7.51 11.75 -20.17
C PHE A 89 6.11 11.89 -20.71
N ILE A 90 5.09 11.49 -19.94
CA ILE A 90 3.70 11.81 -20.15
C ILE A 90 3.24 12.69 -19.02
N VAL A 91 2.83 13.90 -19.33
CA VAL A 91 2.58 14.96 -18.37
C VAL A 91 1.10 15.11 -18.11
N VAL A 92 0.71 14.99 -16.84
CA VAL A 92 -0.66 15.14 -16.35
C VAL A 92 -0.85 16.55 -15.79
N GLY A 93 -1.87 17.25 -16.27
CA GLY A 93 -2.18 18.62 -15.89
C GLY A 93 -1.65 19.64 -16.91
N GLU A 94 -1.91 20.91 -16.63
CA GLU A 94 -1.50 22.02 -17.48
C GLU A 94 -0.03 22.35 -17.27
N MET A 95 0.67 22.63 -18.35
CA MET A 95 2.06 23.07 -18.37
C MET A 95 2.16 24.50 -18.85
N GLU A 96 3.09 25.26 -18.28
CA GLU A 96 3.52 26.53 -18.87
C GLU A 96 4.51 26.25 -20.03
N GLY A 97 4.12 26.61 -21.25
CA GLY A 97 4.91 26.39 -22.46
C GLY A 97 4.65 25.06 -23.18
N GLU A 98 5.40 24.85 -24.26
CA GLU A 98 5.30 23.66 -25.09
C GLU A 98 6.15 22.51 -24.53
N LEU A 99 5.63 21.29 -24.62
CA LEU A 99 6.40 20.08 -24.32
C LEU A 99 7.37 19.79 -25.47
N PRO A 100 8.58 19.25 -25.18
CA PRO A 100 9.45 18.71 -26.21
C PRO A 100 8.76 17.63 -27.03
N ASP A 101 9.15 17.45 -28.30
CA ASP A 101 8.54 16.50 -29.26
C ASP A 101 8.51 15.05 -28.75
N ASP A 102 9.45 14.69 -27.87
CA ASP A 102 9.51 13.36 -27.28
C ASP A 102 8.50 13.15 -26.14
N ASP A 103 7.95 14.23 -25.58
CA ASP A 103 7.02 14.18 -24.45
C ASP A 103 5.58 14.40 -24.91
N LEU A 104 4.62 14.01 -24.10
CA LEU A 104 3.23 14.06 -24.47
C LEU A 104 2.36 14.54 -23.30
N SER A 105 1.36 15.37 -23.63
CA SER A 105 0.30 15.69 -22.68
C SER A 105 -0.64 14.50 -22.52
N TRP A 106 -0.96 14.17 -21.27
CA TRP A 106 -1.96 13.15 -20.94
C TRP A 106 -3.32 13.48 -21.54
N ALA A 107 -3.73 14.75 -21.51
CA ALA A 107 -4.98 15.19 -22.07
C ALA A 107 -5.05 14.92 -23.58
N PHE A 108 -4.00 15.27 -24.33
CA PHE A 108 -3.90 14.98 -25.76
C PHE A 108 -3.99 13.47 -26.05
N LEU A 109 -3.31 12.65 -25.27
CA LEU A 109 -3.38 11.19 -25.41
C LEU A 109 -4.80 10.66 -25.14
N MET A 110 -5.47 11.19 -24.10
CA MET A 110 -6.83 10.78 -23.79
C MET A 110 -7.86 11.24 -24.79
N GLU A 111 -7.63 12.33 -25.48
CA GLU A 111 -8.52 12.84 -26.53
C GLU A 111 -8.34 12.06 -27.84
N ASN A 112 -7.09 11.85 -28.27
CA ASN A 112 -6.76 11.38 -29.60
C ASN A 112 -6.38 9.90 -29.68
N GLY A 113 -6.11 9.23 -28.56
CA GLY A 113 -5.66 7.84 -28.53
C GLY A 113 -6.75 6.84 -28.92
N ASN A 114 -6.32 5.67 -29.41
CA ASN A 114 -7.20 4.56 -29.75
C ASN A 114 -7.89 3.99 -28.49
N ALA A 115 -9.22 3.97 -28.45
CA ALA A 115 -10.03 3.51 -27.32
C ALA A 115 -10.44 2.04 -27.41
N GLU A 116 -10.12 1.33 -28.49
CA GLU A 116 -10.47 -0.07 -28.67
C GLU A 116 -9.86 -0.97 -27.59
N ALA A 117 -10.50 -2.08 -27.33
CA ALA A 117 -9.98 -3.04 -26.36
C ALA A 117 -8.66 -3.67 -26.85
N VAL A 118 -7.69 -3.76 -25.93
CA VAL A 118 -6.43 -4.46 -26.22
C VAL A 118 -6.71 -5.96 -26.23
N THR A 119 -6.48 -6.59 -27.36
CA THR A 119 -6.68 -8.04 -27.56
C THR A 119 -5.41 -8.77 -28.00
N THR A 120 -4.33 -8.02 -28.24
CA THR A 120 -3.07 -8.54 -28.78
C THR A 120 -2.09 -9.06 -27.72
N VAL A 121 -2.33 -8.71 -26.45
CA VAL A 121 -1.47 -9.10 -25.33
C VAL A 121 -2.21 -10.07 -24.43
N GLN A 122 -1.62 -11.24 -24.23
CA GLN A 122 -2.11 -12.21 -23.24
C GLN A 122 -1.31 -12.04 -21.94
N VAL A 123 -2.02 -11.71 -20.86
CA VAL A 123 -1.46 -11.56 -19.51
C VAL A 123 -1.81 -12.79 -18.70
N GLU A 124 -0.79 -13.39 -18.09
CA GLU A 124 -0.91 -14.62 -17.30
C GLU A 124 -0.89 -14.29 -15.78
N PRO A 125 -1.46 -15.15 -14.93
CA PRO A 125 -1.45 -14.95 -13.47
C PRO A 125 -0.05 -14.81 -12.86
N ASP A 126 0.95 -15.46 -13.45
CA ASP A 126 2.34 -15.47 -13.00
C ASP A 126 3.19 -14.37 -13.63
N ASP A 127 2.61 -13.50 -14.46
CA ASP A 127 3.32 -12.34 -14.97
C ASP A 127 3.53 -11.31 -13.86
N PRO A 128 4.67 -10.60 -13.84
CA PRO A 128 4.87 -9.45 -12.98
C PRO A 128 3.83 -8.35 -13.27
N ALA A 129 3.22 -7.81 -12.23
CA ALA A 129 2.22 -6.75 -12.31
C ALA A 129 2.73 -5.43 -11.73
N VAL A 130 3.47 -5.49 -10.63
CA VAL A 130 3.93 -4.32 -9.91
C VAL A 130 5.34 -4.50 -9.37
N PHE A 131 6.13 -3.44 -9.48
CA PHE A 131 7.40 -3.25 -8.79
C PHE A 131 7.17 -2.29 -7.63
N GLN A 132 7.24 -2.83 -6.40
CA GLN A 132 7.00 -2.06 -5.19
C GLN A 132 8.29 -1.92 -4.40
N TYR A 133 8.77 -0.70 -4.28
CA TYR A 133 9.92 -0.43 -3.42
C TYR A 133 9.49 -0.40 -1.95
N SER A 134 10.13 -1.24 -1.15
CA SER A 134 9.99 -1.18 0.30
C SER A 134 10.96 -0.14 0.86
N GLY A 135 10.52 0.63 1.84
CA GLY A 135 11.40 1.50 2.62
C GLY A 135 12.35 0.65 3.45
N GLY A 136 13.41 0.16 2.82
CA GLY A 136 14.37 -0.71 3.48
C GLY A 136 15.05 0.02 4.63
N THR A 137 14.87 -0.49 5.82
CA THR A 137 15.54 -0.02 7.05
C THR A 137 17.06 -0.28 7.03
N THR A 138 17.57 -0.90 5.98
CA THR A 138 19.01 -1.19 5.74
C THR A 138 19.67 -0.19 4.78
N GLY A 139 19.01 0.94 4.46
CA GLY A 139 19.58 2.04 3.67
C GLY A 139 19.41 1.94 2.16
N THR A 140 19.30 0.76 1.56
CA THR A 140 19.04 0.60 0.11
C THR A 140 17.62 0.06 -0.09
N PRO A 141 16.75 0.79 -0.79
CA PRO A 141 15.40 0.30 -1.10
C PRO A 141 15.46 -1.05 -1.85
N LYS A 142 14.55 -1.96 -1.52
CA LYS A 142 14.42 -3.23 -2.23
C LYS A 142 13.12 -3.23 -3.02
N CYS A 143 13.20 -3.68 -4.27
CA CYS A 143 12.04 -3.76 -5.15
C CYS A 143 11.38 -5.13 -5.05
N ALA A 144 10.28 -5.23 -4.34
CA ALA A 144 9.45 -6.44 -4.30
C ALA A 144 8.67 -6.58 -5.61
N VAL A 145 8.73 -7.76 -6.23
CA VAL A 145 8.02 -8.08 -7.47
C VAL A 145 6.70 -8.77 -7.15
N GLY A 146 5.61 -8.04 -7.32
CA GLY A 146 4.25 -8.57 -7.18
C GLY A 146 3.71 -9.10 -8.51
N LEU A 147 3.14 -10.29 -8.49
CA LEU A 147 2.51 -10.92 -9.64
C LEU A 147 1.03 -10.57 -9.72
N HIS A 148 0.42 -10.69 -10.89
CA HIS A 148 -1.03 -10.48 -11.05
C HIS A 148 -1.84 -11.34 -10.06
N ARG A 149 -1.49 -12.63 -9.91
CA ARG A 149 -2.17 -13.53 -8.97
C ARG A 149 -2.05 -13.08 -7.52
N ASN A 150 -0.95 -12.45 -7.13
CA ASN A 150 -0.76 -11.98 -5.74
C ASN A 150 -1.75 -10.86 -5.40
N LEU A 151 -1.87 -9.86 -6.29
CA LEU A 151 -2.79 -8.74 -6.13
C LEU A 151 -4.24 -9.21 -6.14
N VAL A 152 -4.60 -10.05 -7.11
CA VAL A 152 -5.95 -10.61 -7.23
C VAL A 152 -6.33 -11.42 -5.99
N ALA A 153 -5.42 -12.28 -5.50
CA ALA A 153 -5.66 -13.08 -4.29
C ALA A 153 -6.00 -12.20 -3.09
N ASN A 154 -5.22 -11.14 -2.85
CA ASN A 154 -5.44 -10.28 -1.69
C ASN A 154 -6.74 -9.47 -1.80
N VAL A 155 -7.11 -9.03 -3.01
CA VAL A 155 -8.42 -8.40 -3.27
C VAL A 155 -9.57 -9.35 -2.91
N TYR A 156 -9.50 -10.63 -3.30
CA TYR A 156 -10.52 -11.62 -2.97
C TYR A 156 -10.55 -11.96 -1.48
N GLN A 157 -9.40 -12.02 -0.82
CA GLN A 157 -9.31 -12.19 0.63
C GLN A 157 -10.06 -11.06 1.35
N PHE A 158 -9.84 -9.80 0.98
CA PHE A 158 -10.56 -8.67 1.56
C PHE A 158 -12.03 -8.62 1.16
N ARG A 159 -12.37 -8.99 -0.06
CA ARG A 159 -13.79 -9.09 -0.46
C ARG A 159 -14.57 -10.07 0.44
N GLN A 160 -13.93 -11.14 0.87
CA GLN A 160 -14.53 -12.10 1.81
C GLN A 160 -14.51 -11.61 3.26
N TRP A 161 -13.46 -10.87 3.64
CA TRP A 161 -13.29 -10.35 4.99
C TRP A 161 -14.26 -9.24 5.33
N LEU A 162 -14.54 -8.37 4.36
CA LEU A 162 -15.50 -7.28 4.47
C LEU A 162 -16.92 -7.78 4.19
N VAL A 163 -17.44 -8.63 5.08
CA VAL A 163 -18.69 -9.36 4.92
C VAL A 163 -19.93 -8.49 4.74
N ASN A 164 -19.88 -7.21 5.16
CA ASN A 164 -20.99 -6.26 5.05
C ASN A 164 -20.98 -5.44 3.77
N THR A 165 -19.99 -5.63 2.88
CA THR A 165 -19.92 -4.85 1.65
C THR A 165 -20.89 -5.37 0.60
N GLN A 166 -21.53 -4.43 -0.11
CA GLN A 166 -22.48 -4.70 -1.18
C GLN A 166 -21.90 -4.28 -2.52
N GLU A 167 -21.73 -5.23 -3.44
CA GLU A 167 -21.21 -4.92 -4.79
C GLU A 167 -22.11 -3.91 -5.51
N GLY A 168 -21.49 -2.92 -6.15
CA GLY A 168 -22.15 -1.84 -6.87
C GLY A 168 -22.78 -0.73 -6.00
N ARG A 169 -22.65 -0.81 -4.67
CA ARG A 169 -23.28 0.15 -3.74
C ARG A 169 -22.30 0.86 -2.83
N GLU A 170 -21.07 0.38 -2.73
CA GLU A 170 -20.08 0.97 -1.84
C GLU A 170 -19.48 2.25 -2.41
N THR A 171 -19.03 3.11 -1.51
CA THR A 171 -18.14 4.24 -1.80
C THR A 171 -16.88 4.06 -0.98
N VAL A 172 -15.74 3.86 -1.66
CA VAL A 172 -14.43 3.70 -1.02
C VAL A 172 -13.71 5.03 -1.00
N LEU A 173 -13.40 5.53 0.20
CA LEU A 173 -12.57 6.72 0.38
C LEU A 173 -11.10 6.33 0.28
N VAL A 174 -10.42 6.77 -0.77
CA VAL A 174 -9.02 6.42 -1.05
C VAL A 174 -8.11 7.56 -0.60
N ALA A 175 -7.86 7.63 0.71
CA ALA A 175 -6.96 8.61 1.32
C ALA A 175 -5.53 8.08 1.49
N ILE A 176 -5.35 6.74 1.50
CA ILE A 176 -4.02 6.13 1.47
C ILE A 176 -3.45 6.20 0.06
N PRO A 177 -2.17 6.57 -0.10
CA PRO A 177 -1.56 6.69 -1.42
C PRO A 177 -1.63 5.39 -2.25
N CYS A 178 -2.14 5.48 -3.49
CA CYS A 178 -2.20 4.35 -4.42
C CYS A 178 -0.82 3.89 -4.93
N TYR A 179 0.23 4.70 -4.76
CA TYR A 179 1.60 4.27 -5.02
C TYR A 179 2.17 3.36 -3.92
N HIS A 180 1.47 3.19 -2.80
CA HIS A 180 1.77 2.22 -1.76
C HIS A 180 0.81 1.03 -1.87
N VAL A 181 1.31 -0.20 -1.63
CA VAL A 181 0.51 -1.45 -1.77
C VAL A 181 -0.81 -1.40 -0.98
N TYR A 182 -0.85 -0.71 0.15
CA TYR A 182 -2.04 -0.58 0.97
C TYR A 182 -3.15 0.19 0.23
N GLY A 183 -2.88 1.40 -0.22
CA GLY A 183 -3.84 2.19 -1.01
C GLY A 183 -4.15 1.55 -2.37
N MET A 184 -3.14 0.94 -2.98
CA MET A 184 -3.28 0.21 -4.24
C MET A 184 -4.31 -0.92 -4.14
N VAL A 185 -4.18 -1.81 -3.15
CA VAL A 185 -5.02 -3.01 -3.05
C VAL A 185 -6.35 -2.71 -2.36
N LEU A 186 -6.34 -2.13 -1.15
CA LEU A 186 -7.58 -1.90 -0.40
C LEU A 186 -8.34 -0.65 -0.86
N GLY A 187 -7.65 0.36 -1.35
CA GLY A 187 -8.28 1.55 -1.93
C GLY A 187 -8.75 1.31 -3.36
N MET A 188 -7.80 1.08 -4.27
CA MET A 188 -8.07 1.07 -5.71
C MET A 188 -8.61 -0.28 -6.23
N HIS A 189 -7.86 -1.39 -6.03
CA HIS A 189 -8.26 -2.68 -6.61
C HIS A 189 -9.53 -3.24 -5.99
N LEU A 190 -9.69 -3.10 -4.67
CA LEU A 190 -10.91 -3.54 -3.98
C LEU A 190 -12.13 -2.74 -4.45
N ALA A 191 -12.00 -1.41 -4.60
CA ALA A 191 -13.09 -0.58 -5.12
C ALA A 191 -13.53 -1.04 -6.52
N ILE A 192 -12.58 -1.34 -7.41
CA ILE A 192 -12.90 -1.84 -8.75
C ILE A 192 -13.56 -3.21 -8.68
N ARG A 193 -13.06 -4.12 -7.83
CA ARG A 193 -13.67 -5.46 -7.65
C ARG A 193 -15.11 -5.39 -7.11
N LEU A 194 -15.37 -4.42 -6.25
CA LEU A 194 -16.71 -4.19 -5.70
C LEU A 194 -17.65 -3.46 -6.68
N GLY A 195 -17.15 -2.93 -7.80
CA GLY A 195 -17.90 -1.99 -8.62
C GLY A 195 -18.31 -0.73 -7.84
N ALA A 196 -17.48 -0.35 -6.87
CA ALA A 196 -17.71 0.76 -5.95
C ALA A 196 -17.38 2.12 -6.59
N ARG A 197 -18.00 3.19 -6.09
CA ARG A 197 -17.49 4.53 -6.32
C ARG A 197 -16.15 4.67 -5.59
N MET A 198 -15.17 5.22 -6.28
CA MET A 198 -13.85 5.51 -5.73
C MET A 198 -13.70 7.01 -5.56
N VAL A 199 -13.55 7.48 -4.32
CA VAL A 199 -13.31 8.89 -4.00
C VAL A 199 -11.83 9.06 -3.71
N LEU A 200 -11.12 9.66 -4.65
CA LEU A 200 -9.66 9.80 -4.61
C LEU A 200 -9.28 11.09 -3.86
N ILE A 201 -8.60 10.96 -2.74
CA ILE A 201 -8.09 12.08 -1.95
C ILE A 201 -6.61 12.28 -2.30
N SER A 202 -6.32 13.39 -3.00
CA SER A 202 -4.96 13.69 -3.48
C SER A 202 -4.02 14.12 -2.35
N ASP A 203 -4.55 14.85 -1.36
CA ASP A 203 -3.82 15.28 -0.16
C ASP A 203 -4.65 14.94 1.10
N PRO A 204 -4.32 13.87 1.81
CA PRO A 204 -5.06 13.49 3.03
C PRO A 204 -4.82 14.43 4.23
N ARG A 205 -3.96 15.43 4.09
CA ARG A 205 -3.73 16.47 5.12
C ARG A 205 -4.77 17.60 5.03
N ASP A 206 -5.44 17.73 3.90
CA ASP A 206 -6.61 18.58 3.72
C ASP A 206 -7.82 17.91 4.36
N LEU A 207 -7.99 18.11 5.69
CA LEU A 207 -9.06 17.48 6.44
C LEU A 207 -10.43 18.06 6.10
N ASP A 208 -10.55 19.34 5.75
CA ASP A 208 -11.81 19.92 5.31
C ASP A 208 -12.29 19.26 4.02
N GLY A 209 -11.43 19.17 3.01
CA GLY A 209 -11.75 18.49 1.76
C GLY A 209 -12.03 17.00 1.93
N LEU A 210 -11.39 16.34 2.89
CA LEU A 210 -11.63 14.93 3.22
C LEU A 210 -12.99 14.73 3.88
N LEU A 211 -13.36 15.56 4.84
CA LEU A 211 -14.65 15.52 5.54
C LEU A 211 -15.81 15.84 4.58
N ASP A 212 -15.66 16.89 3.76
CA ASP A 212 -16.61 17.22 2.70
C ASP A 212 -16.82 16.05 1.73
N ALA A 213 -15.74 15.35 1.40
CA ALA A 213 -15.82 14.18 0.51
C ALA A 213 -16.55 13.01 1.16
N ILE A 214 -16.36 12.76 2.46
CA ILE A 214 -17.11 11.73 3.20
C ILE A 214 -18.60 12.01 3.13
N GLU A 215 -19.03 13.23 3.42
CA GLU A 215 -20.43 13.64 3.43
C GLU A 215 -21.04 13.68 2.03
N THR A 216 -20.37 14.33 1.08
CA THR A 216 -20.88 14.49 -0.29
C THR A 216 -21.08 13.18 -1.01
N TYR A 217 -20.14 12.26 -0.84
CA TYR A 217 -20.15 10.98 -1.56
C TYR A 217 -20.65 9.83 -0.71
N GLN A 218 -21.01 10.06 0.56
CA GLN A 218 -21.48 9.05 1.51
C GLN A 218 -20.51 7.86 1.57
N ALA A 219 -19.25 8.15 1.92
CA ALA A 219 -18.20 7.14 1.98
C ALA A 219 -18.55 6.03 2.97
N SER A 220 -18.49 4.77 2.53
CA SER A 220 -18.91 3.61 3.33
C SER A 220 -17.74 2.73 3.78
N VAL A 221 -16.64 2.74 3.04
CA VAL A 221 -15.42 1.99 3.33
C VAL A 221 -14.24 2.95 3.33
N PHE A 222 -13.50 2.99 4.43
CA PHE A 222 -12.39 3.92 4.61
C PHE A 222 -11.13 3.21 5.13
N PRO A 223 -10.27 2.67 4.24
CA PRO A 223 -8.92 2.25 4.60
C PRO A 223 -8.09 3.48 5.01
N GLY A 224 -7.43 3.41 6.17
CA GLY A 224 -6.68 4.56 6.70
C GLY A 224 -5.48 4.14 7.55
N VAL A 225 -4.82 5.13 8.12
CA VAL A 225 -3.74 4.95 9.11
C VAL A 225 -4.14 5.59 10.44
N PRO A 226 -3.56 5.17 11.57
CA PRO A 226 -3.96 5.70 12.89
C PRO A 226 -3.97 7.23 12.96
N ASN A 227 -2.99 7.87 12.33
CA ASN A 227 -2.86 9.33 12.36
C ASN A 227 -4.01 10.07 11.68
N ILE A 228 -4.59 9.53 10.60
CA ILE A 228 -5.71 10.17 9.91
C ILE A 228 -6.99 10.08 10.76
N TYR A 229 -7.22 8.92 11.38
CA TYR A 229 -8.37 8.76 12.30
C TYR A 229 -8.22 9.66 13.53
N ALA A 230 -7.02 9.73 14.12
CA ALA A 230 -6.74 10.62 15.24
C ALA A 230 -6.92 12.10 14.86
N ALA A 231 -6.51 12.50 13.65
CA ALA A 231 -6.70 13.87 13.18
C ALA A 231 -8.18 14.21 13.03
N ILE A 232 -9.00 13.30 12.47
CA ILE A 232 -10.45 13.47 12.38
C ILE A 232 -11.09 13.58 13.76
N ASN A 233 -10.75 12.67 14.69
CA ASN A 233 -11.30 12.66 16.05
C ASN A 233 -11.10 14.00 16.80
N HIS A 234 -10.02 14.70 16.52
CA HIS A 234 -9.65 15.95 17.20
C HIS A 234 -9.87 17.20 16.33
N TYR A 235 -10.49 17.05 15.16
CA TYR A 235 -10.72 18.18 14.28
C TYR A 235 -11.82 19.10 14.84
N PRO A 236 -11.61 20.44 14.88
CA PRO A 236 -12.53 21.34 15.57
C PRO A 236 -13.98 21.25 15.11
N SER A 237 -14.24 21.20 13.80
CA SER A 237 -15.60 21.11 13.25
C SER A 237 -16.27 19.75 13.52
N VAL A 238 -15.48 18.65 13.60
CA VAL A 238 -15.97 17.33 14.01
C VAL A 238 -16.37 17.33 15.49
N LEU A 239 -15.52 17.93 16.35
CA LEU A 239 -15.84 18.09 17.79
C LEU A 239 -17.03 19.00 18.03
N ALA A 240 -17.29 19.98 17.15
CA ALA A 240 -18.47 20.83 17.18
C ALA A 240 -19.75 20.14 16.68
N GLY A 241 -19.64 18.92 16.13
CA GLY A 241 -20.76 18.18 15.56
C GLY A 241 -21.25 18.73 14.22
N GLU A 242 -20.37 19.40 13.47
CA GLU A 242 -20.71 20.03 12.19
C GLU A 242 -20.68 19.04 11.02
N HIS A 243 -20.19 17.79 11.24
CA HIS A 243 -20.06 16.76 10.22
C HIS A 243 -20.84 15.49 10.56
N ASP A 244 -21.51 14.92 9.58
CA ASP A 244 -22.14 13.59 9.65
C ASP A 244 -21.22 12.52 9.02
N LEU A 245 -20.56 11.74 9.86
CA LEU A 245 -19.67 10.65 9.45
C LEU A 245 -20.35 9.27 9.50
N SER A 246 -21.66 9.20 9.73
CA SER A 246 -22.42 7.95 9.94
C SER A 246 -22.51 7.05 8.69
N SER A 247 -22.18 7.56 7.52
CA SER A 247 -22.08 6.76 6.29
C SER A 247 -20.95 5.74 6.33
N ILE A 248 -19.90 5.99 7.12
CA ILE A 248 -18.75 5.10 7.26
C ILE A 248 -19.14 3.87 8.08
N ARG A 249 -18.98 2.68 7.48
CA ARG A 249 -19.35 1.40 8.10
C ARG A 249 -18.17 0.48 8.37
N ALA A 250 -17.13 0.54 7.55
CA ALA A 250 -16.00 -0.35 7.63
C ALA A 250 -14.68 0.40 7.39
N CYS A 251 -13.81 0.35 8.38
CA CYS A 251 -12.48 0.93 8.34
C CYS A 251 -11.44 -0.13 8.68
N ILE A 252 -10.32 -0.09 7.96
CA ILE A 252 -9.16 -0.89 8.29
C ILE A 252 -8.01 0.09 8.57
N SER A 253 -7.36 -0.05 9.70
CA SER A 253 -6.15 0.70 10.04
C SER A 253 -4.93 -0.17 9.78
N GLY A 254 -3.95 0.36 9.08
CA GLY A 254 -2.71 -0.35 8.78
C GLY A 254 -1.48 0.54 8.86
N SER A 255 -0.33 -0.02 8.55
CA SER A 255 0.99 0.64 8.53
C SER A 255 1.56 1.05 9.90
N ALA A 256 0.77 1.07 10.95
CA ALA A 256 1.18 1.32 12.33
C ALA A 256 0.15 0.74 13.31
N THR A 257 0.56 0.52 14.55
CA THR A 257 -0.33 0.04 15.62
C THR A 257 -1.45 1.05 15.88
N LEU A 258 -2.69 0.57 15.96
CA LEU A 258 -3.88 1.39 16.20
C LEU A 258 -4.07 1.63 17.71
N PRO A 259 -3.91 2.87 18.22
CA PRO A 259 -4.21 3.16 19.62
C PRO A 259 -5.71 2.99 19.90
N MET A 260 -6.05 2.27 20.95
CA MET A 260 -7.43 1.96 21.30
C MET A 260 -8.29 3.20 21.55
N LYS A 261 -7.70 4.26 22.11
CA LYS A 261 -8.38 5.55 22.26
C LYS A 261 -8.84 6.08 20.89
N VAL A 262 -7.96 6.05 19.88
CA VAL A 262 -8.29 6.52 18.53
C VAL A 262 -9.42 5.69 17.92
N LYS A 263 -9.36 4.35 18.09
CA LYS A 263 -10.42 3.44 17.64
C LYS A 263 -11.76 3.78 18.25
N HIS A 264 -11.84 3.83 19.58
CA HIS A 264 -13.10 4.05 20.30
C HIS A 264 -13.72 5.42 19.97
N GLU A 265 -12.89 6.47 19.91
CA GLU A 265 -13.35 7.81 19.55
C GLU A 265 -13.91 7.84 18.12
N PHE A 266 -13.21 7.23 17.16
CA PHE A 266 -13.65 7.19 15.78
C PHE A 266 -14.91 6.36 15.56
N GLU A 267 -15.01 5.21 16.22
CA GLU A 267 -16.23 4.38 16.18
C GLU A 267 -17.44 5.07 16.82
N ALA A 268 -17.21 5.89 17.86
CA ALA A 268 -18.26 6.69 18.46
C ALA A 268 -18.79 7.80 17.53
N LEU A 269 -17.93 8.37 16.68
CA LEU A 269 -18.30 9.38 15.67
C LEU A 269 -19.05 8.78 14.48
N THR A 270 -18.60 7.62 14.00
CA THR A 270 -19.11 7.02 12.76
C THR A 270 -20.20 5.99 12.97
N HIS A 271 -20.27 5.40 14.17
CA HIS A 271 -21.04 4.17 14.47
C HIS A 271 -20.64 2.96 13.59
N GLY A 272 -19.54 3.07 12.85
CA GLY A 272 -18.94 2.00 12.05
C GLY A 272 -17.90 1.20 12.84
N HIS A 273 -17.19 0.32 12.15
CA HIS A 273 -16.15 -0.53 12.72
C HIS A 273 -14.78 -0.12 12.20
N LEU A 274 -13.84 0.11 13.11
CA LEU A 274 -12.43 0.37 12.80
C LEU A 274 -11.59 -0.77 13.35
N VAL A 275 -10.97 -1.55 12.46
CA VAL A 275 -10.16 -2.72 12.82
C VAL A 275 -8.72 -2.55 12.39
N GLU A 276 -7.80 -3.18 13.13
CA GLU A 276 -6.38 -3.20 12.77
C GLU A 276 -6.07 -4.36 11.81
N GLY A 277 -5.25 -4.07 10.79
CA GLY A 277 -4.70 -5.04 9.86
C GLY A 277 -3.19 -4.86 9.72
N TYR A 278 -2.51 -5.94 9.32
CA TYR A 278 -1.07 -5.99 9.14
C TYR A 278 -0.72 -6.53 7.75
N GLY A 279 0.29 -5.92 7.15
CA GLY A 279 0.85 -6.34 5.89
C GLY A 279 2.20 -5.71 5.58
N LEU A 280 2.77 -6.11 4.45
CA LEU A 280 4.08 -5.68 4.01
C LEU A 280 4.15 -5.66 2.48
N SER A 281 5.15 -4.94 1.95
CA SER A 281 5.35 -4.82 0.49
C SER A 281 5.65 -6.17 -0.17
N GLU A 282 6.25 -7.09 0.57
CA GLU A 282 6.61 -8.44 0.17
C GLU A 282 5.41 -9.42 0.09
N ALA A 283 4.25 -8.99 0.62
CA ALA A 283 2.98 -9.72 0.50
C ALA A 283 1.83 -8.71 0.30
N PRO A 284 1.78 -8.05 -0.88
CA PRO A 284 0.86 -6.96 -1.13
C PRO A 284 -0.61 -7.39 -1.06
N THR A 285 -1.41 -6.82 -0.12
CA THR A 285 -0.95 -5.81 0.85
C THR A 285 -0.99 -6.33 2.29
N ALA A 286 -1.97 -7.14 2.66
CA ALA A 286 -2.16 -7.58 4.04
C ALA A 286 -2.17 -9.10 4.15
N THR A 287 -1.79 -9.56 5.31
CA THR A 287 -1.75 -10.98 5.67
C THR A 287 -2.63 -11.27 6.88
N HIS A 288 -2.84 -10.28 7.74
CA HIS A 288 -3.70 -10.39 8.93
C HIS A 288 -4.65 -9.19 8.99
N CYS A 289 -5.81 -9.40 9.58
CA CYS A 289 -6.76 -8.35 9.89
C CYS A 289 -7.70 -8.82 11.00
N ASN A 290 -8.05 -7.94 11.93
CA ASN A 290 -9.14 -8.21 12.86
C ASN A 290 -10.47 -8.35 12.09
N PRO A 291 -11.38 -9.23 12.49
CA PRO A 291 -12.68 -9.37 11.85
C PRO A 291 -13.47 -8.06 11.91
N ILE A 292 -14.03 -7.63 10.77
CA ILE A 292 -14.83 -6.39 10.73
C ILE A 292 -16.12 -6.53 11.55
N LEU A 293 -16.71 -7.72 11.52
CA LEU A 293 -17.81 -8.12 12.39
C LEU A 293 -17.38 -9.36 13.17
N GLY A 294 -17.11 -9.19 14.44
CA GLY A 294 -16.68 -10.27 15.29
C GLY A 294 -15.80 -9.77 16.43
N GLU A 295 -15.10 -10.70 17.05
CA GLU A 295 -14.22 -10.36 18.16
C GLU A 295 -12.99 -9.61 17.64
N ASN A 296 -12.82 -8.38 18.11
CA ASN A 296 -11.63 -7.56 17.91
C ASN A 296 -10.77 -7.61 19.17
N ARG A 297 -9.48 -7.90 19.03
CA ARG A 297 -8.55 -7.94 20.17
C ARG A 297 -7.60 -6.75 20.13
N GLU A 298 -7.59 -6.04 21.23
CA GLU A 298 -6.75 -4.85 21.43
C GLU A 298 -5.27 -5.17 21.25
N GLY A 299 -4.58 -4.35 20.44
CA GLY A 299 -3.16 -4.52 20.13
C GLY A 299 -2.83 -5.73 19.27
N SER A 300 -3.85 -6.48 18.81
CA SER A 300 -3.69 -7.56 17.87
C SER A 300 -3.78 -7.05 16.42
N ILE A 301 -2.91 -7.58 15.57
CA ILE A 301 -3.02 -7.42 14.11
C ILE A 301 -4.12 -8.31 13.51
N GLY A 302 -4.80 -9.09 14.33
CA GLY A 302 -5.93 -9.94 13.95
C GLY A 302 -5.55 -11.37 13.59
N LEU A 303 -6.43 -11.98 12.83
CA LEU A 303 -6.32 -13.35 12.33
C LEU A 303 -5.68 -13.36 10.92
N PRO A 304 -5.04 -14.46 10.52
CA PRO A 304 -4.61 -14.64 9.13
C PRO A 304 -5.79 -14.57 8.16
N LEU A 305 -5.60 -13.85 7.06
CA LEU A 305 -6.60 -13.79 5.99
C LEU A 305 -6.79 -15.16 5.32
N PRO A 306 -7.94 -15.41 4.65
CA PRO A 306 -8.20 -16.70 4.01
C PRO A 306 -7.07 -17.17 3.09
N GLY A 307 -6.61 -18.42 3.28
CA GLY A 307 -5.52 -19.01 2.51
C GLY A 307 -4.11 -18.57 2.94
N VAL A 308 -3.98 -17.82 4.02
CA VAL A 308 -2.69 -17.48 4.64
C VAL A 308 -2.40 -18.48 5.76
N THR A 309 -1.19 -19.03 5.75
CA THR A 309 -0.65 -19.87 6.85
C THR A 309 0.48 -19.10 7.51
N CYS A 310 0.48 -19.07 8.83
CA CYS A 310 1.46 -18.36 9.64
C CYS A 310 2.09 -19.29 10.67
N ARG A 311 3.33 -18.99 11.04
CA ARG A 311 4.04 -19.62 12.17
C ARG A 311 4.86 -18.56 12.89
N ILE A 312 5.07 -18.80 14.18
CA ILE A 312 6.07 -18.09 14.97
C ILE A 312 7.26 -19.02 15.15
N VAL A 313 8.44 -18.60 14.72
CA VAL A 313 9.66 -19.43 14.78
C VAL A 313 10.75 -18.77 15.60
N ASP A 314 11.66 -19.56 16.12
CA ASP A 314 12.77 -19.08 16.93
C ASP A 314 13.65 -18.05 16.18
N LEU A 315 14.14 -17.05 16.90
CA LEU A 315 14.91 -15.95 16.32
C LEU A 315 16.32 -16.31 15.88
N LYS A 316 16.86 -17.45 16.40
CA LYS A 316 18.26 -17.85 16.14
C LYS A 316 18.39 -18.60 14.82
N THR A 317 17.59 -19.66 14.67
CA THR A 317 17.66 -20.53 13.49
C THR A 317 16.53 -20.24 12.50
N GLY A 318 15.38 -19.76 12.99
CA GLY A 318 14.17 -19.56 12.20
C GLY A 318 13.49 -20.86 11.77
N THR A 319 13.76 -21.97 12.47
CA THR A 319 13.26 -23.29 12.06
C THR A 319 12.38 -23.97 13.10
N GLN A 320 12.60 -23.69 14.38
CA GLN A 320 11.81 -24.27 15.46
C GLN A 320 10.56 -23.41 15.71
N GLU A 321 9.40 -24.03 15.64
CA GLU A 321 8.14 -23.37 15.98
C GLU A 321 8.06 -23.08 17.48
N MET A 322 7.64 -21.88 17.83
CA MET A 322 7.52 -21.42 19.21
C MET A 322 6.19 -21.88 19.81
N PRO A 323 6.16 -22.17 21.11
CA PRO A 323 4.91 -22.40 21.83
C PRO A 323 3.95 -21.20 21.72
N VAL A 324 2.65 -21.48 21.84
CA VAL A 324 1.62 -20.42 21.91
C VAL A 324 1.94 -19.46 23.05
N GLY A 325 1.83 -18.16 22.78
CA GLY A 325 2.14 -17.07 23.70
C GLY A 325 3.60 -16.61 23.71
N GLU A 326 4.54 -17.43 23.21
CA GLU A 326 5.95 -17.05 23.14
C GLU A 326 6.27 -16.25 21.87
N ALA A 327 7.19 -15.30 22.01
CA ALA A 327 7.61 -14.43 20.92
C ALA A 327 8.68 -15.10 20.04
N GLY A 328 8.55 -14.89 18.73
CA GLY A 328 9.49 -15.34 17.72
C GLY A 328 9.28 -14.60 16.40
N GLU A 329 10.01 -14.95 15.35
CA GLU A 329 9.82 -14.36 14.02
C GLU A 329 8.53 -14.86 13.38
N LEU A 330 7.70 -13.93 12.92
CA LEU A 330 6.53 -14.27 12.13
C LEU A 330 6.97 -14.69 10.73
N ILE A 331 6.60 -15.91 10.33
CA ILE A 331 6.78 -16.37 8.95
C ILE A 331 5.43 -16.68 8.30
N ILE A 332 5.33 -16.39 7.01
CA ILE A 332 4.05 -16.39 6.31
C ILE A 332 4.16 -17.16 5.01
N ARG A 333 3.12 -17.92 4.70
CA ARG A 333 2.89 -18.53 3.39
C ARG A 333 1.48 -18.18 2.93
N GLY A 334 1.34 -17.65 1.72
CA GLY A 334 0.03 -17.27 1.18
C GLY A 334 0.09 -16.91 -0.30
N PRO A 335 -1.06 -16.87 -0.98
CA PRO A 335 -1.12 -16.62 -2.42
C PRO A 335 -0.71 -15.19 -2.80
N GLN A 336 -0.70 -14.26 -1.85
CA GLN A 336 -0.29 -12.87 -2.05
C GLN A 336 1.23 -12.66 -1.91
N VAL A 337 2.01 -13.65 -1.47
CA VAL A 337 3.46 -13.49 -1.28
C VAL A 337 4.15 -13.24 -2.62
N MET A 338 5.04 -12.26 -2.65
CA MET A 338 5.80 -11.80 -3.82
C MET A 338 6.59 -12.92 -4.52
N LEU A 339 7.00 -12.67 -5.74
CA LEU A 339 7.96 -13.53 -6.46
C LEU A 339 9.36 -13.49 -5.83
N GLY A 340 9.79 -12.32 -5.38
CA GLY A 340 11.11 -12.04 -4.83
C GLY A 340 11.49 -10.59 -5.05
N TYR A 341 12.74 -10.24 -4.74
CA TYR A 341 13.27 -8.90 -5.01
C TYR A 341 13.92 -8.83 -6.39
N HIS A 342 13.62 -7.77 -7.13
CA HIS A 342 14.18 -7.52 -8.46
C HIS A 342 15.71 -7.45 -8.40
N GLN A 343 16.38 -8.27 -9.23
CA GLN A 343 17.84 -8.34 -9.35
C GLN A 343 18.60 -8.56 -8.02
N LYS A 344 17.93 -9.10 -6.99
CA LYS A 344 18.51 -9.37 -5.67
C LYS A 344 18.27 -10.83 -5.25
N PRO A 345 18.93 -11.81 -5.88
CA PRO A 345 18.67 -13.23 -5.61
C PRO A 345 19.10 -13.66 -4.20
N GLU A 346 20.16 -13.07 -3.65
CA GLU A 346 20.65 -13.41 -2.30
C GLU A 346 19.68 -12.94 -1.22
N GLU A 347 19.21 -11.70 -1.32
CA GLU A 347 18.19 -11.15 -0.40
C GLU A 347 16.87 -11.90 -0.55
N THR A 348 16.52 -12.28 -1.77
CA THR A 348 15.33 -13.12 -2.02
C THR A 348 15.47 -14.46 -1.31
N ALA A 349 16.60 -15.15 -1.45
CA ALA A 349 16.84 -16.44 -0.79
C ALA A 349 16.89 -16.34 0.75
N GLN A 350 17.30 -15.19 1.28
CA GLN A 350 17.25 -14.93 2.73
C GLN A 350 15.83 -14.69 3.24
N THR A 351 14.98 -14.06 2.42
CA THR A 351 13.62 -13.65 2.79
C THR A 351 12.58 -14.73 2.47
N LEU A 352 12.74 -15.43 1.35
CA LEU A 352 11.88 -16.53 0.90
C LEU A 352 12.62 -17.86 1.05
N ARG A 353 12.25 -18.65 2.09
CA ARG A 353 12.89 -19.94 2.38
C ARG A 353 11.86 -21.05 2.36
N GLU A 354 12.04 -22.05 1.51
CA GLU A 354 11.15 -23.22 1.43
C GLU A 354 9.65 -22.82 1.27
N GLY A 355 9.39 -21.73 0.55
CA GLY A 355 8.04 -21.20 0.32
C GLY A 355 7.45 -20.39 1.49
N TRP A 356 8.24 -20.08 2.52
CA TRP A 356 7.90 -19.19 3.62
C TRP A 356 8.55 -17.80 3.43
N LEU A 357 7.76 -16.76 3.62
CA LEU A 357 8.23 -15.39 3.76
C LEU A 357 8.63 -15.14 5.21
N TYR A 358 9.88 -14.88 5.45
CA TYR A 358 10.43 -14.43 6.73
C TYR A 358 10.28 -12.93 6.82
N THR A 359 9.35 -12.47 7.65
CA THR A 359 8.92 -11.06 7.65
C THR A 359 9.95 -10.11 8.29
N GLY A 360 10.80 -10.65 9.15
CA GLY A 360 11.67 -9.85 10.00
C GLY A 360 10.92 -9.17 11.15
N ASP A 361 9.63 -9.42 11.31
CA ASP A 361 8.83 -8.94 12.42
C ASP A 361 8.73 -10.01 13.50
N VAL A 362 8.87 -9.59 14.76
CA VAL A 362 8.70 -10.44 15.93
C VAL A 362 7.25 -10.34 16.38
N ALA A 363 6.62 -11.49 16.54
CA ALA A 363 5.24 -11.58 16.95
C ALA A 363 5.04 -12.75 17.93
N ARG A 364 3.90 -12.79 18.57
CA ARG A 364 3.37 -13.92 19.32
C ARG A 364 1.95 -14.23 18.88
N MET A 365 1.51 -15.45 19.05
CA MET A 365 0.13 -15.88 18.76
C MET A 365 -0.52 -16.33 20.08
N ASP A 366 -1.79 -15.99 20.28
CA ASP A 366 -2.55 -16.49 21.42
C ASP A 366 -3.27 -17.83 21.11
N GLU A 367 -3.96 -18.39 22.13
CA GLU A 367 -4.65 -19.67 22.04
C GLU A 367 -5.80 -19.70 21.02
N ASP A 368 -6.35 -18.53 20.69
CA ASP A 368 -7.45 -18.38 19.71
C ASP A 368 -6.94 -18.00 18.31
N GLY A 369 -5.63 -17.91 18.13
CA GLY A 369 -4.97 -17.67 16.85
C GLY A 369 -4.85 -16.20 16.44
N TYR A 370 -5.04 -15.25 17.37
CA TYR A 370 -4.74 -13.85 17.12
C TYR A 370 -3.25 -13.56 17.28
N PHE A 371 -2.72 -12.77 16.37
CA PHE A 371 -1.31 -12.39 16.33
C PHE A 371 -1.09 -10.99 16.91
N TYR A 372 0.02 -10.82 17.62
CA TYR A 372 0.43 -9.57 18.24
C TYR A 372 1.87 -9.27 17.83
N LEU A 373 2.09 -8.10 17.22
CA LEU A 373 3.45 -7.64 16.94
C LEU A 373 4.12 -7.22 18.25
N VAL A 374 5.36 -7.66 18.41
CA VAL A 374 6.21 -7.30 19.54
C VAL A 374 7.17 -6.20 19.12
N ASP A 375 7.99 -6.48 18.06
CA ASP A 375 9.00 -5.56 17.57
C ASP A 375 9.55 -6.02 16.21
N ARG A 376 10.60 -5.34 15.72
CA ARG A 376 11.41 -5.77 14.59
C ARG A 376 12.59 -6.62 15.03
N LYS A 377 12.83 -7.74 14.37
CA LYS A 377 13.95 -8.66 14.69
C LYS A 377 15.32 -7.99 14.70
N LYS A 378 15.52 -7.01 13.82
CA LYS A 378 16.78 -6.27 13.69
C LYS A 378 16.98 -5.18 14.75
N ASP A 379 15.88 -4.67 15.33
CA ASP A 379 15.89 -3.55 16.27
C ASP A 379 16.04 -4.05 17.73
N VAL A 380 16.06 -5.37 17.93
CA VAL A 380 16.30 -6.00 19.23
C VAL A 380 17.64 -5.56 19.84
N ILE A 381 17.57 -4.98 21.02
CA ILE A 381 18.73 -4.57 21.80
C ILE A 381 19.22 -5.79 22.61
N LYS A 382 20.50 -6.16 22.45
CA LYS A 382 21.11 -7.27 23.18
C LYS A 382 22.02 -6.73 24.28
N VAL A 383 21.64 -6.96 25.53
CA VAL A 383 22.40 -6.50 26.72
C VAL A 383 22.63 -7.69 27.66
N GLY A 384 23.90 -8.05 27.87
CA GLY A 384 24.26 -9.09 28.84
C GLY A 384 23.62 -10.46 28.58
N GLY A 385 23.26 -10.76 27.32
CA GLY A 385 22.56 -11.99 26.95
C GLY A 385 21.03 -11.90 26.98
N PHE A 386 20.49 -10.80 27.46
CA PHE A 386 19.06 -10.52 27.42
C PHE A 386 18.68 -9.81 26.11
N GLN A 387 17.46 -10.08 25.63
CA GLN A 387 16.82 -9.36 24.54
C GLN A 387 15.92 -8.32 25.18
N VAL A 388 16.15 -7.05 24.82
CA VAL A 388 15.33 -5.91 25.24
C VAL A 388 14.65 -5.36 23.99
N TRP A 389 13.35 -5.29 24.04
CA TRP A 389 12.54 -4.77 22.94
C TRP A 389 12.42 -3.24 23.05
N PRO A 390 12.83 -2.47 22.03
CA PRO A 390 12.63 -1.02 21.98
C PRO A 390 11.22 -0.60 22.38
N SER A 391 10.21 -1.27 21.85
CA SER A 391 8.80 -1.00 22.11
C SER A 391 8.41 -1.10 23.60
N GLU A 392 9.01 -2.04 24.36
CA GLU A 392 8.78 -2.18 25.80
C GLU A 392 9.36 -0.97 26.56
N VAL A 393 10.57 -0.55 26.19
CA VAL A 393 11.23 0.62 26.78
C VAL A 393 10.44 1.89 26.46
N GLU A 394 10.00 2.05 25.22
CA GLU A 394 9.16 3.16 24.75
C GLU A 394 7.83 3.20 25.52
N ALA A 395 7.19 2.05 25.73
CA ALA A 395 5.93 1.96 26.47
C ALA A 395 6.06 2.46 27.93
N VAL A 396 7.18 2.15 28.58
CA VAL A 396 7.47 2.65 29.94
C VAL A 396 7.75 4.14 29.93
N ILE A 397 8.58 4.63 28.99
CA ILE A 397 8.93 6.06 28.91
C ILE A 397 7.68 6.90 28.58
N ARG A 398 6.79 6.41 27.72
CA ARG A 398 5.55 7.08 27.31
C ARG A 398 4.57 7.32 28.48
N GLN A 399 4.68 6.54 29.56
CA GLN A 399 3.86 6.77 30.75
C GLN A 399 4.21 8.07 31.50
N HIS A 400 5.38 8.66 31.24
CA HIS A 400 5.78 9.89 31.88
C HIS A 400 4.99 11.10 31.32
N PRO A 401 4.28 11.90 32.15
CA PRO A 401 3.33 12.92 31.68
C PRO A 401 3.94 14.05 30.84
N LYS A 402 5.27 14.23 30.87
CA LYS A 402 5.97 15.22 30.05
C LYS A 402 6.50 14.67 28.72
N VAL A 403 6.32 13.38 28.45
CA VAL A 403 6.76 12.76 27.20
C VAL A 403 5.59 12.74 26.22
N ARG A 404 5.77 13.40 25.09
CA ARG A 404 4.81 13.40 23.99
C ARG A 404 5.07 12.26 23.02
N GLU A 405 6.33 12.08 22.66
CA GLU A 405 6.78 11.05 21.70
C GLU A 405 8.11 10.47 22.19
N VAL A 406 8.35 9.20 21.91
CA VAL A 406 9.58 8.49 22.26
C VAL A 406 9.91 7.47 21.18
N ALA A 407 11.19 7.35 20.87
CA ALA A 407 11.77 6.30 20.05
C ALA A 407 13.07 5.80 20.70
N VAL A 408 13.27 4.49 20.72
CA VAL A 408 14.44 3.80 21.29
C VAL A 408 15.22 3.08 20.19
#